data_80ed71e1a57d702ae899c706b630e25d
#
_entry.id   80ed71e1a57d702ae899c706b630e25d
#
_cell.length_a   1.000
_cell.length_b   1.000
_cell.length_c   1.000
_cell.angle_alpha   90.00
_cell.angle_beta   90.00
_cell.angle_gamma   90.00
#
_symmetry.space_group_name_H-M   'P 1'
#
loop_
_entity.id
_entity.type
_entity.pdbx_description
1 polymer ?
#
loop_
_entity_poly.entity_id
_entity_poly.type
_entity_poly.pdbx_seq_one_letter_code
_entity_poly.pdbx_strand_id
1 'polypeptide(L)'
;GDDGLTTLSLGALALAKPWEETRQIRVTNHGNTAAKFDLSVEQTVTETGFGIELPVKKLTIAPQSHQLVPVRFYADPAKFDRTGDPLTPSLLNDRARSWVYEVSGKIVLSNDTEKLRVPYHALVRAAATKHTTVGRIALPNRNLVSLELSLEGDSAHPKPLVSVFELAGVSPRNNLLTDAADISADVLAFGV
;
A
#
# COMPACT_ATOMS: atom_id res chain seq x y z
N GLY A 1 -6.29 -12.11 11.85
CA GLY A 1 -5.58 -12.70 10.72
C GLY A 1 -6.31 -13.95 10.25
N ASP A 2 -6.24 -14.27 8.98
CA ASP A 2 -6.88 -15.45 8.43
C ASP A 2 -6.25 -16.71 9.04
N ASP A 3 -7.09 -17.57 9.59
CA ASP A 3 -6.65 -18.84 10.17
C ASP A 3 -6.00 -19.70 9.05
N GLY A 4 -4.71 -20.01 9.22
CA GLY A 4 -3.95 -20.86 8.31
C GLY A 4 -2.97 -20.15 7.37
N LEU A 5 -2.94 -18.82 7.30
CA LEU A 5 -1.91 -18.10 6.57
C LEU A 5 -0.63 -17.97 7.38
N THR A 6 0.47 -18.41 6.80
CA THR A 6 1.82 -18.31 7.39
C THR A 6 2.62 -17.13 6.85
N THR A 7 1.98 -16.22 6.12
CA THR A 7 2.60 -15.08 5.45
C THR A 7 1.86 -13.79 5.79
N LEU A 8 2.58 -12.69 6.01
CA LEU A 8 2.03 -11.36 6.18
C LEU A 8 2.10 -10.60 4.85
N SER A 9 1.02 -10.58 4.09
CA SER A 9 0.92 -9.74 2.90
C SER A 9 0.27 -8.40 3.27
N LEU A 10 0.97 -7.30 2.96
CA LEU A 10 0.46 -5.93 3.11
C LEU A 10 -0.16 -5.42 1.80
N GLY A 11 -0.02 -6.19 0.70
CA GLY A 11 -0.52 -5.81 -0.62
C GLY A 11 0.24 -4.65 -1.24
N ALA A 12 -0.47 -3.84 -2.03
CA ALA A 12 0.07 -2.67 -2.68
C ALA A 12 -0.31 -1.40 -1.91
N LEU A 13 0.69 -0.68 -1.42
CA LEU A 13 0.56 0.53 -0.62
C LEU A 13 0.92 1.76 -1.47
N ALA A 14 -0.08 2.54 -1.87
CA ALA A 14 0.12 3.83 -2.52
C ALA A 14 -0.03 4.94 -1.47
N LEU A 15 1.09 5.50 -1.02
CA LEU A 15 1.15 6.34 0.17
C LEU A 15 1.42 7.79 -0.20
N ALA A 16 0.51 8.69 0.16
CA ALA A 16 0.67 10.14 0.02
C ALA A 16 1.21 10.82 1.28
N LYS A 17 1.21 10.11 2.41
CA LYS A 17 1.67 10.56 3.74
C LYS A 17 2.22 9.38 4.53
N PRO A 18 2.90 9.61 5.66
CA PRO A 18 3.35 8.55 6.55
C PRO A 18 2.22 7.60 6.93
N TRP A 19 2.56 6.32 6.99
CA TRP A 19 1.62 5.23 7.23
C TRP A 19 2.20 4.25 8.26
N GLU A 20 1.31 3.66 9.02
CA GLU A 20 1.67 2.65 10.01
C GLU A 20 0.53 1.64 10.14
N GLU A 21 0.89 0.38 10.34
CA GLU A 21 -0.05 -0.71 10.58
C GLU A 21 0.57 -1.78 11.48
N THR A 22 -0.23 -2.31 12.42
CA THR A 22 0.19 -3.43 13.26
C THR A 22 -0.57 -4.69 12.87
N ARG A 23 0.17 -5.73 12.51
CA ARG A 23 -0.35 -7.08 12.28
C ARG A 23 0.01 -7.98 13.46
N GLN A 24 -0.71 -9.08 13.60
CA GLN A 24 -0.43 -10.06 14.65
C GLN A 24 -0.12 -11.42 14.07
N ILE A 25 0.90 -12.05 14.61
CA ILE A 25 1.25 -13.45 14.35
C ILE A 25 0.79 -14.28 15.53
N ARG A 26 0.01 -15.32 15.26
CA ARG A 26 -0.35 -16.32 16.26
C ARG A 26 0.70 -17.43 16.26
N VAL A 27 1.37 -17.64 17.38
CA VAL A 27 2.32 -18.72 17.56
C VAL A 27 1.75 -19.70 18.57
N THR A 28 1.59 -20.96 18.16
CA THR A 28 0.98 -22.02 18.99
C THR A 28 2.04 -23.03 19.38
N ASN A 29 2.09 -23.36 20.66
CA ASN A 29 2.91 -24.44 21.21
C ASN A 29 2.04 -25.69 21.40
N HIS A 30 2.24 -26.69 20.57
CA HIS A 30 1.59 -28.01 20.67
C HIS A 30 2.35 -29.00 21.56
N GLY A 31 3.49 -28.58 22.10
CA GLY A 31 4.30 -29.41 22.99
C GLY A 31 3.77 -29.47 24.44
N ASN A 32 4.32 -30.35 25.21
CA ASN A 32 3.99 -30.54 26.64
C ASN A 32 4.91 -29.76 27.60
N THR A 33 5.84 -28.98 27.05
CA THR A 33 6.77 -28.12 27.80
C THR A 33 6.65 -26.67 27.27
N ALA A 34 7.03 -25.69 28.08
CA ALA A 34 7.07 -24.29 27.63
C ALA A 34 8.11 -24.10 26.53
N ALA A 35 7.69 -23.44 25.44
CA ALA A 35 8.56 -23.07 24.33
C ALA A 35 9.05 -21.63 24.50
N LYS A 36 10.35 -21.40 24.29
CA LYS A 36 10.95 -20.06 24.34
C LYS A 36 11.60 -19.75 23.02
N PHE A 37 11.43 -18.52 22.54
CA PHE A 37 11.99 -18.05 21.27
C PHE A 37 12.57 -16.64 21.43
N ASP A 38 13.67 -16.38 20.76
CA ASP A 38 14.14 -15.05 20.43
C ASP A 38 13.55 -14.63 19.08
N LEU A 39 13.11 -13.38 18.98
CA LEU A 39 12.48 -12.84 17.80
C LEU A 39 13.38 -11.82 17.11
N SER A 40 13.51 -11.95 15.80
CA SER A 40 14.28 -11.03 14.96
C SER A 40 13.60 -10.82 13.60
N VAL A 41 14.09 -9.83 12.85
CA VAL A 41 13.68 -9.56 11.47
C VAL A 41 14.88 -9.80 10.56
N GLU A 42 14.70 -10.64 9.56
CA GLU A 42 15.63 -10.80 8.43
C GLU A 42 15.02 -10.09 7.20
N GLN A 43 15.56 -8.95 6.83
CA GLN A 43 15.14 -8.22 5.62
C GLN A 43 15.82 -8.82 4.39
N THR A 44 15.07 -9.01 3.30
CA THR A 44 15.58 -9.52 2.02
C THR A 44 15.63 -8.40 0.99
N VAL A 45 14.53 -7.69 0.81
CA VAL A 45 14.45 -6.49 -0.05
C VAL A 45 13.99 -5.34 0.83
N THR A 46 14.70 -4.24 0.75
CA THR A 46 14.48 -3.05 1.57
C THR A 46 14.18 -1.83 0.71
N GLU A 47 13.38 -0.93 1.22
CA GLU A 47 13.15 0.40 0.67
C GLU A 47 13.42 1.44 1.74
N THR A 48 14.17 2.49 1.39
CA THR A 48 14.42 3.62 2.28
C THR A 48 13.08 4.24 2.71
N GLY A 49 12.90 4.44 4.00
CA GLY A 49 11.62 4.97 4.52
C GLY A 49 10.59 3.89 4.88
N PHE A 50 10.80 2.62 4.52
CA PHE A 50 9.97 1.52 5.01
C PHE A 50 10.66 0.77 6.14
N GLY A 51 9.92 0.46 7.19
CA GLY A 51 10.47 -0.26 8.34
C GLY A 51 9.50 -1.25 8.96
N ILE A 52 10.09 -2.14 9.74
CA ILE A 52 9.39 -3.16 10.51
C ILE A 52 9.98 -3.20 11.92
N GLU A 53 9.12 -3.27 12.89
CA GLU A 53 9.48 -3.33 14.30
C GLU A 53 8.76 -4.48 15.00
N LEU A 54 9.51 -5.19 15.84
CA LEU A 54 8.99 -6.18 16.76
C LEU A 54 9.05 -5.60 18.18
N PRO A 55 7.92 -5.18 18.75
CA PRO A 55 7.87 -4.70 20.14
C PRO A 55 8.29 -5.78 21.13
N VAL A 56 8.07 -7.04 20.77
CA VAL A 56 8.45 -8.22 21.56
C VAL A 56 9.69 -8.86 20.96
N LYS A 57 10.76 -9.00 21.75
CA LYS A 57 12.02 -9.62 21.32
C LYS A 57 12.20 -11.05 21.84
N LYS A 58 11.48 -11.40 22.90
CA LYS A 58 11.50 -12.74 23.52
C LYS A 58 10.08 -13.21 23.76
N LEU A 59 9.81 -14.43 23.42
CA LEU A 59 8.49 -15.05 23.54
C LEU A 59 8.59 -16.30 24.38
N THR A 60 7.68 -16.47 25.34
CA THR A 60 7.52 -17.72 26.09
C THR A 60 6.08 -18.17 25.97
N ILE A 61 5.87 -19.38 25.46
CA ILE A 61 4.54 -19.93 25.22
C ILE A 61 4.38 -21.17 26.11
N ALA A 62 3.37 -21.16 26.98
CA ALA A 62 3.04 -22.30 27.83
C ALA A 62 2.68 -23.55 27.00
N PRO A 63 2.76 -24.76 27.61
CA PRO A 63 2.32 -25.98 26.94
C PRO A 63 0.88 -25.87 26.44
N GLN A 64 0.59 -26.44 25.26
CA GLN A 64 -0.77 -26.51 24.68
C GLN A 64 -1.47 -25.13 24.62
N SER A 65 -0.69 -24.07 24.37
CA SER A 65 -1.16 -22.69 24.39
C SER A 65 -0.67 -21.91 23.17
N HIS A 66 -1.16 -20.68 23.01
CA HIS A 66 -0.68 -19.78 21.97
C HIS A 66 -0.42 -18.37 22.51
N GLN A 67 0.37 -17.61 21.76
CA GLN A 67 0.63 -16.20 22.01
C GLN A 67 0.47 -15.42 20.71
N LEU A 68 -0.03 -14.17 20.83
CA LEU A 68 -0.09 -13.22 19.73
C LEU A 68 1.13 -12.30 19.79
N VAL A 69 1.86 -12.23 18.68
CA VAL A 69 3.06 -11.39 18.53
C VAL A 69 2.71 -10.22 17.63
N PRO A 70 2.72 -8.99 18.15
CA PRO A 70 2.50 -7.82 17.33
C PRO A 70 3.73 -7.55 16.45
N VAL A 71 3.48 -7.19 15.20
CA VAL A 71 4.46 -6.76 14.20
C VAL A 71 4.02 -5.41 13.68
N ARG A 72 4.79 -4.37 13.95
CA ARG A 72 4.52 -3.02 13.49
C ARG A 72 5.25 -2.76 12.18
N PHE A 73 4.52 -2.40 11.16
CA PHE A 73 5.02 -1.89 9.89
C PHE A 73 4.81 -0.38 9.83
N TYR A 74 5.77 0.33 9.28
CA TYR A 74 5.66 1.78 9.09
C TYR A 74 6.36 2.22 7.82
N ALA A 75 5.88 3.30 7.22
CA ALA A 75 6.47 3.88 6.02
C ALA A 75 6.36 5.40 6.01
N ASP A 76 7.44 6.04 5.57
CA ASP A 76 7.49 7.45 5.22
C ASP A 76 7.77 7.57 3.72
N PRO A 77 6.72 7.76 2.90
CA PRO A 77 6.86 7.75 1.44
C PRO A 77 7.68 8.93 0.90
N ALA A 78 7.90 9.99 1.69
CA ALA A 78 8.77 11.10 1.30
C ALA A 78 10.25 10.68 1.25
N LYS A 79 10.61 9.59 1.93
CA LYS A 79 11.96 9.02 1.99
C LYS A 79 12.21 7.89 1.00
N PHE A 80 11.20 7.44 0.25
CA PHE A 80 11.38 6.37 -0.73
C PHE A 80 12.43 6.78 -1.75
N ASP A 81 13.44 5.93 -1.94
CA ASP A 81 14.65 6.22 -2.71
C ASP A 81 14.37 6.36 -4.22
N ARG A 82 13.31 5.76 -4.71
CA ARG A 82 12.88 5.84 -6.12
C ARG A 82 13.94 5.35 -7.10
N THR A 83 14.87 4.56 -6.64
CA THR A 83 15.80 3.86 -7.52
C THR A 83 15.03 2.80 -8.29
N GLY A 84 14.76 3.09 -9.54
CA GLY A 84 14.18 2.11 -10.46
C GLY A 84 15.26 1.13 -10.95
N ASP A 85 14.82 0.08 -11.64
CA ASP A 85 15.72 -0.77 -12.42
C ASP A 85 16.58 0.11 -13.35
N PRO A 86 17.91 0.05 -13.27
CA PRO A 86 18.82 0.87 -14.07
C PRO A 86 18.68 0.63 -15.59
N LEU A 87 18.11 -0.50 -15.99
CA LEU A 87 17.84 -0.82 -17.39
C LEU A 87 16.52 -0.24 -17.90
N THR A 88 15.67 0.23 -17.00
CA THR A 88 14.37 0.80 -17.37
C THR A 88 14.48 2.34 -17.46
N PRO A 89 14.14 2.95 -18.61
CA PRO A 89 14.18 4.41 -18.75
C PRO A 89 13.32 5.11 -17.69
N SER A 90 13.84 6.17 -17.10
CA SER A 90 13.13 6.98 -16.09
C SER A 90 11.91 7.74 -16.65
N LEU A 91 11.86 7.87 -17.97
CA LEU A 91 10.77 8.52 -18.69
C LEU A 91 10.09 7.51 -19.63
N LEU A 92 8.78 7.64 -19.78
CA LEU A 92 7.97 6.98 -20.79
C LEU A 92 7.10 8.04 -21.46
N ASN A 93 7.30 8.27 -22.78
CA ASN A 93 6.61 9.32 -23.54
C ASN A 93 6.71 10.68 -22.83
N ASP A 94 7.93 11.08 -22.48
CA ASP A 94 8.28 12.33 -21.78
C ASP A 94 7.65 12.52 -20.39
N ARG A 95 7.07 11.47 -19.85
CA ARG A 95 6.49 11.46 -18.49
C ARG A 95 7.36 10.62 -17.56
N ALA A 96 7.55 11.12 -16.34
CA ALA A 96 8.22 10.35 -15.30
C ALA A 96 7.42 9.07 -15.00
N ARG A 97 8.13 7.94 -14.94
CA ARG A 97 7.52 6.68 -14.55
C ARG A 97 7.20 6.69 -13.06
N SER A 98 6.07 6.08 -12.73
CA SER A 98 5.74 5.74 -11.34
C SER A 98 6.35 4.39 -11.01
N TRP A 99 7.23 4.37 -10.01
CA TRP A 99 7.86 3.16 -9.55
C TRP A 99 7.07 2.52 -8.43
N VAL A 100 7.06 1.21 -8.42
CA VAL A 100 6.57 0.38 -7.32
C VAL A 100 7.78 -0.38 -6.79
N TYR A 101 8.01 -0.27 -5.49
CA TYR A 101 9.13 -0.93 -4.82
C TYR A 101 8.63 -2.14 -4.08
N GLU A 102 9.38 -3.22 -4.17
CA GLU A 102 9.16 -4.40 -3.33
C GLU A 102 9.86 -4.21 -2.00
N VAL A 103 9.19 -4.59 -0.93
CA VAL A 103 9.80 -4.82 0.39
C VAL A 103 9.42 -6.22 0.86
N SER A 104 10.40 -6.98 1.24
CA SER A 104 10.19 -8.35 1.69
C SER A 104 11.23 -8.80 2.71
N GLY A 105 10.86 -9.82 3.47
CA GLY A 105 11.73 -10.42 4.46
C GLY A 105 11.01 -11.48 5.27
N LYS A 106 11.53 -11.77 6.44
CA LYS A 106 11.03 -12.79 7.34
C LYS A 106 11.09 -12.31 8.78
N ILE A 107 10.05 -12.59 9.53
CA ILE A 107 10.09 -12.58 10.98
C ILE A 107 10.56 -13.94 11.40
N VAL A 108 11.60 -13.98 12.21
CA VAL A 108 12.25 -15.21 12.65
C VAL A 108 12.05 -15.39 14.14
N LEU A 109 11.55 -16.55 14.51
CA LEU A 109 11.48 -17.00 15.88
C LEU A 109 12.47 -18.18 16.01
N SER A 110 13.47 -18.06 16.86
CA SER A 110 14.51 -19.07 16.98
C SER A 110 14.83 -19.39 18.43
N ASN A 111 15.24 -20.64 18.66
CA ASN A 111 15.87 -21.13 19.86
C ASN A 111 17.01 -22.10 19.48
N ASP A 112 17.55 -22.81 20.42
CA ASP A 112 18.70 -23.74 20.21
C ASP A 112 18.36 -24.92 19.27
N THR A 113 17.09 -25.26 19.12
CA THR A 113 16.62 -26.47 18.41
C THR A 113 15.78 -26.16 17.18
N GLU A 114 15.11 -24.99 17.13
CA GLU A 114 14.10 -24.67 16.12
C GLU A 114 14.28 -23.26 15.57
N LYS A 115 13.96 -23.10 14.28
CA LYS A 115 13.90 -21.81 13.61
C LYS A 115 12.64 -21.73 12.76
N LEU A 116 11.66 -20.97 13.24
CA LEU A 116 10.41 -20.68 12.53
C LEU A 116 10.55 -19.38 11.75
N ARG A 117 9.91 -19.29 10.60
CA ARG A 117 9.95 -18.12 9.72
C ARG A 117 8.57 -17.76 9.23
N VAL A 118 8.21 -16.49 9.38
CA VAL A 118 6.98 -15.92 8.83
C VAL A 118 7.38 -14.88 7.79
N PRO A 119 7.23 -15.16 6.49
CA PRO A 119 7.51 -14.19 5.44
C PRO A 119 6.58 -12.99 5.52
N TYR A 120 7.09 -11.83 5.15
CA TYR A 120 6.27 -10.65 4.87
C TYR A 120 6.62 -10.06 3.51
N HIS A 121 5.64 -9.40 2.90
CA HIS A 121 5.79 -8.79 1.59
C HIS A 121 4.85 -7.59 1.45
N ALA A 122 5.33 -6.53 0.81
CA ALA A 122 4.54 -5.40 0.35
C ALA A 122 5.10 -4.85 -0.96
N LEU A 123 4.23 -4.22 -1.74
CA LEU A 123 4.60 -3.34 -2.84
C LEU A 123 4.30 -1.91 -2.40
N VAL A 124 5.31 -1.04 -2.38
CA VAL A 124 5.16 0.33 -1.89
C VAL A 124 5.45 1.35 -2.98
N ARG A 125 4.75 2.46 -2.96
CA ARG A 125 5.03 3.61 -3.83
C ARG A 125 4.64 4.92 -3.17
N ALA A 126 5.37 5.99 -3.47
CA ALA A 126 4.93 7.34 -3.20
C ALA A 126 3.75 7.71 -4.11
N ALA A 127 2.74 8.33 -3.54
CA ALA A 127 1.52 8.72 -4.22
C ALA A 127 1.16 10.18 -3.90
N ALA A 128 0.13 10.68 -4.55
CA ALA A 128 -0.52 11.94 -4.25
C ALA A 128 -2.03 11.75 -4.24
N THR A 129 -2.70 12.44 -3.32
CA THR A 129 -4.17 12.54 -3.26
C THR A 129 -4.66 13.92 -3.69
N LYS A 130 -3.83 14.65 -4.47
CA LYS A 130 -4.15 15.99 -4.95
C LYS A 130 -5.40 15.95 -5.82
N HIS A 131 -6.33 16.83 -5.49
CA HIS A 131 -7.56 17.05 -6.24
C HIS A 131 -7.85 18.55 -6.31
N THR A 132 -8.59 18.96 -7.32
CA THR A 132 -9.07 20.34 -7.42
C THR A 132 -10.32 20.54 -6.57
N THR A 133 -10.43 21.70 -5.94
CA THR A 133 -11.66 22.12 -5.25
C THR A 133 -12.78 22.48 -6.21
N VAL A 134 -12.44 22.72 -7.49
CA VAL A 134 -13.38 23.04 -8.54
C VAL A 134 -13.72 21.78 -9.33
N GLY A 135 -14.92 21.25 -9.15
CA GLY A 135 -15.35 20.00 -9.78
C GLY A 135 -15.68 20.13 -11.28
N ARG A 136 -16.08 21.33 -11.75
CA ARG A 136 -16.41 21.59 -13.16
C ARG A 136 -16.09 23.03 -13.52
N ILE A 137 -15.48 23.21 -14.68
CA ILE A 137 -15.18 24.54 -15.25
C ILE A 137 -15.82 24.62 -16.61
N ALA A 138 -16.67 25.66 -16.82
CA ALA A 138 -17.19 25.98 -18.14
C ALA A 138 -16.14 26.80 -18.89
N LEU A 139 -15.68 26.29 -20.02
CA LEU A 139 -14.75 27.01 -20.88
C LEU A 139 -15.53 27.96 -21.81
N PRO A 140 -15.10 29.23 -21.94
CA PRO A 140 -15.66 30.11 -22.94
C PRO A 140 -15.26 29.61 -24.34
N ASN A 141 -16.11 29.88 -25.33
CA ASN A 141 -15.83 29.53 -26.72
C ASN A 141 -14.67 30.39 -27.29
N ARG A 142 -13.44 30.06 -26.92
CA ARG A 142 -12.20 30.74 -27.31
C ARG A 142 -11.11 29.68 -27.58
N ASN A 143 -10.19 30.03 -28.49
CA ASN A 143 -9.14 29.12 -28.93
C ASN A 143 -8.07 28.83 -27.85
N LEU A 144 -7.92 29.67 -26.83
CA LEU A 144 -6.98 29.51 -25.75
C LEU A 144 -7.51 30.10 -24.45
N VAL A 145 -7.48 29.35 -23.39
CA VAL A 145 -7.85 29.78 -22.03
C VAL A 145 -6.81 29.31 -21.05
N SER A 146 -6.29 30.21 -20.23
CA SER A 146 -5.46 29.87 -19.07
C SER A 146 -6.33 29.84 -17.83
N LEU A 147 -6.23 28.78 -17.06
CA LEU A 147 -6.96 28.59 -15.82
C LEU A 147 -5.98 28.31 -14.70
N GLU A 148 -6.15 28.96 -13.58
CA GLU A 148 -5.45 28.65 -12.35
C GLU A 148 -6.31 27.69 -11.52
N LEU A 149 -5.74 26.54 -11.16
CA LEU A 149 -6.41 25.53 -10.37
C LEU A 149 -5.74 25.39 -9.01
N SER A 150 -6.48 25.62 -7.95
CA SER A 150 -6.05 25.31 -6.61
C SER A 150 -6.20 23.81 -6.36
N LEU A 151 -5.13 23.18 -5.84
CA LEU A 151 -5.07 21.76 -5.55
C LEU A 151 -4.92 21.54 -4.04
N GLU A 152 -5.81 20.75 -3.49
CA GLU A 152 -5.76 20.27 -2.09
C GLU A 152 -5.37 18.81 -2.02
N GLY A 153 -4.97 18.35 -0.81
CA GLY A 153 -4.60 16.96 -0.52
C GLY A 153 -3.11 16.75 -0.32
N ASP A 154 -2.77 15.56 0.15
CA ASP A 154 -1.40 15.15 0.47
C ASP A 154 -0.63 14.75 -0.80
N SER A 155 0.69 14.87 -0.75
CA SER A 155 1.56 14.36 -1.80
C SER A 155 2.94 14.00 -1.25
N ALA A 156 3.29 12.75 -1.37
CA ALA A 156 4.67 12.28 -1.26
C ALA A 156 5.36 12.18 -2.62
N HIS A 157 4.59 12.25 -3.72
CA HIS A 157 5.16 12.27 -5.06
C HIS A 157 5.68 13.67 -5.40
N PRO A 158 6.94 13.84 -5.89
CA PRO A 158 7.56 15.16 -6.09
C PRO A 158 6.91 15.98 -7.21
N LYS A 159 6.32 15.31 -8.19
CA LYS A 159 5.67 15.94 -9.35
C LYS A 159 4.34 15.22 -9.62
N PRO A 160 3.32 15.44 -8.79
CA PRO A 160 2.00 14.86 -9.04
C PRO A 160 1.45 15.46 -10.35
N LEU A 161 0.87 14.60 -11.17
CA LEU A 161 0.20 15.02 -12.40
C LEU A 161 -1.30 15.17 -12.12
N VAL A 162 -1.88 16.22 -12.65
CA VAL A 162 -3.33 16.42 -12.69
C VAL A 162 -3.79 16.23 -14.12
N SER A 163 -4.75 15.34 -14.32
CA SER A 163 -5.38 15.14 -15.62
C SER A 163 -6.69 15.91 -15.66
N VAL A 164 -6.90 16.66 -16.73
CA VAL A 164 -8.13 17.37 -17.01
C VAL A 164 -8.84 16.63 -18.14
N PHE A 165 -10.13 16.39 -17.98
CA PHE A 165 -10.96 15.71 -18.96
C PHE A 165 -12.07 16.64 -19.42
N GLU A 166 -12.35 16.65 -20.72
CA GLU A 166 -13.55 17.27 -21.25
C GLU A 166 -14.76 16.37 -20.92
N LEU A 167 -15.84 16.97 -20.41
CA LEU A 167 -17.04 16.22 -20.14
C LEU A 167 -17.77 15.94 -21.46
N ALA A 168 -17.67 14.75 -22.00
CA ALA A 168 -18.29 14.35 -23.26
C ALA A 168 -19.77 13.97 -23.12
N GLY A 169 -20.17 13.47 -21.94
CA GLY A 169 -21.55 13.11 -21.70
C GLY A 169 -21.87 12.80 -20.25
N VAL A 170 -23.12 12.85 -19.90
CA VAL A 170 -23.66 12.47 -18.59
C VAL A 170 -24.85 11.55 -18.83
N SER A 171 -24.83 10.36 -18.26
CA SER A 171 -25.99 9.49 -18.25
C SER A 171 -26.91 9.87 -17.09
N PRO A 172 -28.22 10.00 -17.31
CA PRO A 172 -29.16 10.09 -16.21
C PRO A 172 -29.11 8.79 -15.40
N ARG A 173 -29.29 8.91 -14.09
CA ARG A 173 -29.32 7.75 -13.21
C ARG A 173 -30.37 6.74 -13.67
N ASN A 174 -29.96 5.56 -14.03
CA ASN A 174 -30.87 4.51 -14.48
C ASN A 174 -31.42 3.76 -13.28
N ASN A 175 -32.68 3.99 -12.95
CA ASN A 175 -33.39 3.31 -11.86
C ASN A 175 -34.02 1.97 -12.27
N LEU A 176 -33.67 1.44 -13.44
CA LEU A 176 -34.29 0.22 -14.00
C LEU A 176 -33.69 -1.08 -13.50
N LEU A 177 -32.75 -1.02 -12.56
CA LEU A 177 -32.08 -2.23 -12.11
C LEU A 177 -32.88 -3.00 -11.09
N THR A 178 -33.53 -3.99 -11.60
CA THR A 178 -34.06 -5.13 -10.81
C THR A 178 -33.10 -6.32 -10.81
N ASP A 179 -32.03 -6.30 -11.64
CA ASP A 179 -31.08 -7.41 -11.74
C ASP A 179 -29.65 -6.97 -11.47
N ALA A 180 -29.04 -7.61 -10.49
CA ALA A 180 -27.66 -7.32 -10.04
C ALA A 180 -26.57 -7.60 -11.10
N ALA A 181 -26.91 -8.18 -12.23
CA ALA A 181 -25.98 -8.55 -13.29
C ALA A 181 -25.57 -7.38 -14.18
N ASP A 182 -26.23 -6.22 -14.12
CA ASP A 182 -26.06 -5.13 -15.07
C ASP A 182 -25.56 -3.82 -14.45
N ILE A 183 -24.73 -3.92 -13.43
CA ILE A 183 -24.10 -2.76 -12.75
C ILE A 183 -23.16 -1.98 -13.69
N SER A 184 -22.71 -2.60 -14.78
CA SER A 184 -21.85 -1.97 -15.79
C SER A 184 -22.56 -0.95 -16.70
N ALA A 185 -23.89 -0.91 -16.68
CA ALA A 185 -24.69 -0.02 -17.55
C ALA A 185 -24.82 1.41 -17.02
N ASP A 186 -24.41 1.68 -15.78
CA ASP A 186 -24.61 2.99 -15.14
C ASP A 186 -23.35 3.85 -15.22
N VAL A 187 -22.95 4.26 -16.42
CA VAL A 187 -21.91 5.25 -16.62
C VAL A 187 -22.48 6.63 -16.31
N LEU A 188 -22.15 7.15 -15.11
CA LEU A 188 -22.65 8.47 -14.68
C LEU A 188 -22.08 9.62 -15.50
N ALA A 189 -20.81 9.52 -15.88
CA ALA A 189 -20.13 10.50 -16.73
C ALA A 189 -18.91 9.89 -17.40
N PHE A 190 -18.57 10.36 -18.58
CA PHE A 190 -17.30 10.04 -19.24
C PHE A 190 -16.68 11.29 -19.84
N GLY A 191 -15.34 11.29 -19.93
CA GLY A 191 -14.56 12.40 -20.47
C GLY A 191 -13.47 11.89 -21.41
N VAL A 192 -13.01 12.77 -22.29
CA VAL A 192 -11.91 12.59 -23.25
C VAL A 192 -10.81 13.59 -22.98
#